data_3950298d0ceb7b4001184841fec78fcf
#
_entry.id   3950298d0ceb7b4001184841fec78fcf
#
_cell.length_a   1.000
_cell.length_b   1.000
_cell.length_c   1.000
_cell.angle_alpha   90.00
_cell.angle_beta   90.00
_cell.angle_gamma   90.00
#
_symmetry.space_group_name_H-M   'P 1'
#
loop_
_entity.id
_entity.type
_entity.pdbx_description
1 polymer ?
#
loop_
_entity_poly.entity_id
_entity_poly.type
_entity_poly.pdbx_seq_one_letter_code
_entity_poly.pdbx_strand_id
1 'polypeptide(L)'
;LVGNIAEPLMWLVAFGYGMGALVGQVTVGSAGQEVKVPYILFLASGSICMSAMQAASFEALYSAFSRMHVQKTWDGIMNAPVRLDDIVLAEMLWAAFKSLFTVTAILAVMLVLGISYSPKLLVAWPVLLGVGVTFSCIALIFNALAKGYDFFTYYFTLFLTPMMFLSGIFFPLEQLPAVVRTISSWLPLTNAVELVRPLFMDQWPEHPWRHLGVLAVFAVVSFWVALALTRKRFRG
;
A
#
# COMPACT_ATOMS: atom_id res chain seq x y z
N LEU A 1 -7.46 7.97 -12.17
CA LEU A 1 -7.46 6.51 -12.36
C LEU A 1 -6.41 6.07 -13.38
N VAL A 2 -6.41 6.61 -14.60
CA VAL A 2 -5.48 6.18 -15.67
C VAL A 2 -4.01 6.31 -15.24
N GLY A 3 -3.61 7.42 -14.63
CA GLY A 3 -2.23 7.62 -14.15
C GLY A 3 -1.82 6.61 -13.09
N ASN A 4 -2.70 6.28 -12.15
CA ASN A 4 -2.44 5.33 -11.08
C ASN A 4 -2.30 3.88 -11.57
N ILE A 5 -2.81 3.57 -12.75
CA ILE A 5 -2.69 2.26 -13.39
C ILE A 5 -1.47 2.24 -14.32
N ALA A 6 -1.27 3.31 -15.09
CA ALA A 6 -0.20 3.39 -16.08
C ALA A 6 1.20 3.35 -15.43
N GLU A 7 1.41 4.07 -14.33
CA GLU A 7 2.71 4.12 -13.65
C GLU A 7 3.19 2.74 -13.18
N PRO A 8 2.42 1.94 -12.40
CA PRO A 8 2.84 0.59 -12.01
C PRO A 8 3.06 -0.36 -13.20
N LEU A 9 2.26 -0.22 -14.26
CA LEU A 9 2.44 -1.03 -15.46
C LEU A 9 3.71 -0.65 -16.23
N MET A 10 4.06 0.64 -16.30
CA MET A 10 5.33 1.07 -16.87
C MET A 10 6.52 0.52 -16.08
N TRP A 11 6.46 0.58 -14.74
CA TRP A 11 7.47 -0.04 -13.88
C TRP A 11 7.57 -1.55 -14.10
N LEU A 12 6.43 -2.24 -14.19
CA LEU A 12 6.38 -3.67 -14.45
C LEU A 12 6.98 -4.04 -15.81
N VAL A 13 6.64 -3.29 -16.86
CA VAL A 13 7.17 -3.53 -18.22
C VAL A 13 8.66 -3.19 -18.27
N ALA A 14 9.06 -2.02 -17.81
CA ALA A 14 10.45 -1.57 -17.90
C ALA A 14 11.39 -2.45 -17.08
N PHE A 15 11.05 -2.71 -15.82
CA PHE A 15 11.90 -3.51 -14.93
C PHE A 15 11.63 -5.02 -15.07
N GLY A 16 10.36 -5.43 -15.23
CA GLY A 16 10.01 -6.84 -15.36
C GLY A 16 10.61 -7.49 -16.58
N TYR A 17 10.50 -6.86 -17.74
CA TYR A 17 11.13 -7.36 -18.98
C TYR A 17 12.58 -6.89 -19.11
N GLY A 18 12.89 -5.63 -18.81
CA GLY A 18 14.24 -5.09 -18.97
C GLY A 18 15.25 -5.75 -18.05
N MET A 19 15.04 -5.67 -16.73
CA MET A 19 15.89 -6.35 -15.76
C MET A 19 15.64 -7.87 -15.71
N GLY A 20 14.41 -8.32 -16.00
CA GLY A 20 14.09 -9.72 -16.09
C GLY A 20 14.93 -10.47 -17.13
N ALA A 21 15.30 -9.84 -18.24
CA ALA A 21 16.21 -10.39 -19.23
C ALA A 21 17.65 -10.57 -18.70
N LEU A 22 18.07 -9.72 -17.77
CA LEU A 22 19.42 -9.77 -17.16
C LEU A 22 19.48 -10.70 -15.95
N VAL A 23 18.46 -10.65 -15.07
CA VAL A 23 18.40 -11.38 -13.80
C VAL A 23 17.85 -12.79 -14.01
N GLY A 24 16.92 -12.97 -14.95
CA GLY A 24 16.23 -14.21 -15.26
C GLY A 24 15.32 -14.67 -14.14
N GLN A 25 15.85 -15.39 -13.17
CA GLN A 25 15.11 -15.94 -12.03
C GLN A 25 15.67 -15.42 -10.71
N VAL A 26 14.78 -15.24 -9.74
CA VAL A 26 15.10 -14.83 -8.38
C VAL A 26 14.72 -15.96 -7.43
N THR A 27 15.59 -16.26 -6.49
CA THR A 27 15.30 -17.23 -5.42
C THR A 27 14.53 -16.53 -4.32
N VAL A 28 13.36 -17.05 -3.97
CA VAL A 28 12.47 -16.54 -2.92
C VAL A 28 12.18 -17.69 -1.95
N GLY A 29 12.15 -17.38 -0.67
CA GLY A 29 11.85 -18.36 0.39
C GLY A 29 12.93 -18.44 1.45
N SER A 30 12.56 -18.99 2.61
CA SER A 30 13.47 -19.23 3.73
C SER A 30 14.35 -20.47 3.51
N ALA A 31 15.44 -20.58 4.26
CA ALA A 31 16.37 -21.69 4.17
C ALA A 31 15.66 -23.06 4.26
N GLY A 32 15.67 -23.82 3.16
CA GLY A 32 15.03 -25.13 3.03
C GLY A 32 13.78 -25.19 2.14
N GLN A 33 13.22 -24.07 1.73
CA GLN A 33 12.09 -23.97 0.78
C GLN A 33 12.33 -22.89 -0.28
N GLU A 34 13.53 -22.89 -0.84
CA GLU A 34 13.89 -21.92 -1.88
C GLU A 34 13.19 -22.25 -3.20
N VAL A 35 12.38 -21.31 -3.71
CA VAL A 35 11.70 -21.42 -5.00
C VAL A 35 12.28 -20.40 -5.96
N LYS A 36 12.69 -20.88 -7.14
CA LYS A 36 13.12 -19.98 -8.23
C LYS A 36 11.91 -19.51 -9.01
N VAL A 37 11.71 -18.22 -9.07
CA VAL A 37 10.60 -17.58 -9.78
C VAL A 37 11.11 -16.59 -10.83
N PRO A 38 10.41 -16.42 -11.95
CA PRO A 38 10.72 -15.36 -12.89
C PRO A 38 10.72 -13.98 -12.23
N TYR A 39 11.70 -13.14 -12.55
CA TYR A 39 11.81 -11.81 -11.94
C TYR A 39 10.56 -10.95 -12.14
N ILE A 40 9.88 -11.10 -13.29
CA ILE A 40 8.63 -10.39 -13.58
C ILE A 40 7.51 -10.75 -12.58
N LEU A 41 7.39 -12.02 -12.19
CA LEU A 41 6.41 -12.46 -11.19
C LEU A 41 6.74 -11.91 -9.80
N PHE A 42 8.02 -11.93 -9.44
CA PHE A 42 8.53 -11.36 -8.20
C PHE A 42 8.21 -9.87 -8.10
N LEU A 43 8.51 -9.11 -9.17
CA LEU A 43 8.26 -7.68 -9.24
C LEU A 43 6.75 -7.35 -9.25
N ALA A 44 5.95 -8.12 -10.00
CA ALA A 44 4.51 -7.93 -10.10
C ALA A 44 3.82 -8.05 -8.74
N SER A 45 4.18 -9.08 -7.97
CA SER A 45 3.62 -9.33 -6.64
C SER A 45 3.93 -8.21 -5.63
N GLY A 46 5.11 -7.60 -5.73
CA GLY A 46 5.48 -6.45 -4.89
C GLY A 46 4.86 -5.14 -5.38
N SER A 47 4.85 -4.91 -6.70
CA SER A 47 4.35 -3.66 -7.28
C SER A 47 2.87 -3.45 -7.04
N ILE A 48 2.06 -4.50 -6.92
CA ILE A 48 0.63 -4.36 -6.60
C ILE A 48 0.41 -3.85 -5.18
N CYS A 49 1.21 -4.30 -4.22
CA CYS A 49 1.17 -3.78 -2.84
C CYS A 49 1.60 -2.31 -2.78
N MET A 50 2.65 -1.95 -3.55
CA MET A 50 3.09 -0.57 -3.73
C MET A 50 1.98 0.30 -4.33
N SER A 51 1.28 -0.20 -5.34
CA SER A 51 0.17 0.51 -5.99
C SER A 51 -1.00 0.73 -5.04
N ALA A 52 -1.34 -0.26 -4.20
CA ALA A 52 -2.35 -0.12 -3.16
C ALA A 52 -1.98 0.98 -2.17
N MET A 53 -0.74 0.97 -1.69
CA MET A 53 -0.18 1.98 -0.79
C MET A 53 -0.26 3.39 -1.40
N GLN A 54 0.23 3.55 -2.63
CA GLN A 54 0.25 4.85 -3.31
C GLN A 54 -1.17 5.37 -3.57
N ALA A 55 -2.07 4.54 -4.11
CA ALA A 55 -3.44 4.94 -4.44
C ALA A 55 -4.23 5.36 -3.18
N ALA A 56 -4.12 4.60 -2.08
CA ALA A 56 -4.75 4.95 -0.81
C ALA A 56 -4.18 6.25 -0.23
N SER A 57 -2.84 6.39 -0.25
CA SER A 57 -2.16 7.58 0.26
C SER A 57 -2.50 8.83 -0.54
N PHE A 58 -2.53 8.73 -1.87
CA PHE A 58 -2.90 9.85 -2.73
C PHE A 58 -4.30 10.35 -2.45
N GLU A 59 -5.27 9.44 -2.33
CA GLU A 59 -6.66 9.81 -2.04
C GLU A 59 -6.80 10.45 -0.66
N ALA A 60 -6.23 9.83 0.37
CA ALA A 60 -6.31 10.31 1.74
C ALA A 60 -5.54 11.63 1.98
N LEU A 61 -4.54 11.95 1.16
CA LEU A 61 -3.82 13.22 1.23
C LEU A 61 -4.49 14.28 0.36
N TYR A 62 -4.43 14.12 -0.96
CA TYR A 62 -4.84 15.22 -1.87
C TYR A 62 -6.35 15.41 -1.93
N SER A 63 -7.11 14.33 -2.09
CA SER A 63 -8.57 14.46 -2.25
C SER A 63 -9.25 14.81 -0.93
N ALA A 64 -8.87 14.14 0.17
CA ALA A 64 -9.44 14.45 1.48
C ALA A 64 -9.06 15.86 1.96
N PHE A 65 -7.80 16.30 1.73
CA PHE A 65 -7.38 17.66 2.03
C PHE A 65 -8.14 18.72 1.22
N SER A 66 -8.37 18.43 -0.07
CA SER A 66 -9.19 19.31 -0.92
C SER A 66 -10.61 19.43 -0.37
N ARG A 67 -11.24 18.32 0.01
CA ARG A 67 -12.59 18.33 0.61
C ARG A 67 -12.63 19.07 1.95
N MET A 68 -11.58 18.93 2.76
CA MET A 68 -11.49 19.58 4.07
C MET A 68 -11.21 21.08 3.93
N HIS A 69 -10.21 21.49 3.14
CA HIS A 69 -9.68 22.86 3.13
C HIS A 69 -10.20 23.74 2.00
N VAL A 70 -10.26 23.20 0.77
CA VAL A 70 -10.58 23.99 -0.42
C VAL A 70 -12.08 24.04 -0.63
N GLN A 71 -12.71 22.88 -0.63
CA GLN A 71 -14.16 22.76 -0.89
C GLN A 71 -14.98 22.99 0.38
N LYS A 72 -14.38 22.92 1.57
CA LYS A 72 -15.04 23.00 2.88
C LYS A 72 -16.24 22.03 3.02
N THR A 73 -16.17 20.90 2.34
CA THR A 73 -17.23 19.88 2.34
C THR A 73 -17.44 19.33 3.76
N TRP A 74 -16.36 19.18 4.53
CA TRP A 74 -16.43 18.68 5.91
C TRP A 74 -17.24 19.63 6.80
N ASP A 75 -17.05 20.95 6.66
CA ASP A 75 -17.83 21.96 7.40
C ASP A 75 -19.32 21.87 7.03
N GLY A 76 -19.62 21.68 5.73
CA GLY A 76 -20.99 21.47 5.25
C GLY A 76 -21.65 20.22 5.83
N ILE A 77 -20.91 19.09 5.91
CA ILE A 77 -21.41 17.82 6.48
C ILE A 77 -21.66 17.96 7.99
N MET A 78 -20.79 18.67 8.71
CA MET A 78 -20.93 18.90 10.14
C MET A 78 -22.11 19.80 10.52
N ASN A 79 -22.77 20.46 9.56
CA ASN A 79 -24.06 21.12 9.78
C ASN A 79 -25.24 20.15 9.94
N ALA A 80 -25.06 18.88 9.54
CA ALA A 80 -25.97 17.78 9.86
C ALA A 80 -25.54 17.11 11.18
N PRO A 81 -26.36 16.24 11.80
CA PRO A 81 -26.03 15.54 13.04
C PRO A 81 -24.99 14.41 12.81
N VAL A 82 -23.87 14.73 12.17
CA VAL A 82 -22.75 13.83 11.85
C VAL A 82 -21.52 14.27 12.65
N ARG A 83 -20.81 13.32 13.24
CA ARG A 83 -19.61 13.62 14.01
C ARG A 83 -18.38 13.68 13.12
N LEU A 84 -17.40 14.48 13.51
CA LEU A 84 -16.10 14.57 12.81
C LEU A 84 -15.45 13.20 12.63
N ASP A 85 -15.61 12.30 13.60
CA ASP A 85 -15.07 10.94 13.54
C ASP A 85 -15.66 10.12 12.40
N ASP A 86 -16.95 10.30 12.13
CA ASP A 86 -17.65 9.60 11.05
C ASP A 86 -17.15 10.08 9.69
N ILE A 87 -16.78 11.37 9.58
CA ILE A 87 -16.17 11.94 8.36
C ILE A 87 -14.78 11.35 8.14
N VAL A 88 -13.93 11.29 9.18
CA VAL A 88 -12.58 10.73 9.06
C VAL A 88 -12.64 9.23 8.71
N LEU A 89 -13.58 8.49 9.30
CA LEU A 89 -13.83 7.10 8.97
C LEU A 89 -14.27 6.92 7.50
N ALA A 90 -15.18 7.77 7.04
CA ALA A 90 -15.65 7.75 5.65
C ALA A 90 -14.52 8.04 4.65
N GLU A 91 -13.64 9.01 4.95
CA GLU A 91 -12.46 9.33 4.12
C GLU A 91 -11.48 8.15 4.06
N MET A 92 -11.22 7.51 5.20
CA MET A 92 -10.39 6.30 5.28
C MET A 92 -10.96 5.18 4.40
N LEU A 93 -12.24 4.86 4.58
CA LEU A 93 -12.90 3.80 3.82
C LEU A 93 -12.91 4.12 2.32
N TRP A 94 -13.23 5.36 1.96
CA TRP A 94 -13.23 5.80 0.57
C TRP A 94 -11.85 5.64 -0.09
N ALA A 95 -10.79 6.07 0.59
CA ALA A 95 -9.42 5.91 0.10
C ALA A 95 -9.03 4.44 -0.07
N ALA A 96 -9.40 3.59 0.90
CA ALA A 96 -9.16 2.15 0.83
C ALA A 96 -9.92 1.48 -0.33
N PHE A 97 -11.19 1.79 -0.51
CA PHE A 97 -11.98 1.25 -1.64
C PHE A 97 -11.45 1.75 -2.98
N LYS A 98 -11.06 3.02 -3.09
CA LYS A 98 -10.48 3.56 -4.31
C LYS A 98 -9.16 2.90 -4.66
N SER A 99 -8.32 2.59 -3.67
CA SER A 99 -7.10 1.81 -3.88
C SER A 99 -7.43 0.40 -4.38
N LEU A 100 -8.47 -0.24 -3.85
CA LEU A 100 -8.92 -1.56 -4.28
C LEU A 100 -9.35 -1.57 -5.76
N PHE A 101 -10.05 -0.53 -6.24
CA PHE A 101 -10.36 -0.39 -7.66
C PHE A 101 -9.11 -0.29 -8.52
N THR A 102 -8.10 0.46 -8.07
CA THR A 102 -6.82 0.60 -8.77
C THR A 102 -6.11 -0.76 -8.89
N VAL A 103 -5.95 -1.47 -7.77
CA VAL A 103 -5.26 -2.78 -7.78
C VAL A 103 -6.05 -3.85 -8.53
N THR A 104 -7.38 -3.78 -8.53
CA THR A 104 -8.22 -4.67 -9.33
C THR A 104 -7.95 -4.50 -10.82
N ALA A 105 -7.86 -3.26 -11.29
CA ALA A 105 -7.52 -2.98 -12.68
C ALA A 105 -6.10 -3.47 -13.03
N ILE A 106 -5.13 -3.29 -12.14
CA ILE A 106 -3.76 -3.79 -12.33
C ILE A 106 -3.74 -5.32 -12.35
N LEU A 107 -4.46 -5.99 -11.43
CA LEU A 107 -4.59 -7.45 -11.44
C LEU A 107 -5.19 -7.96 -12.75
N ALA A 108 -6.24 -7.30 -13.25
CA ALA A 108 -6.84 -7.67 -14.54
C ALA A 108 -5.82 -7.58 -15.69
N VAL A 109 -5.00 -6.53 -15.72
CA VAL A 109 -3.93 -6.41 -16.73
C VAL A 109 -2.87 -7.50 -16.55
N MET A 110 -2.47 -7.82 -15.31
CA MET A 110 -1.50 -8.88 -15.04
C MET A 110 -2.02 -10.26 -15.46
N LEU A 111 -3.32 -10.51 -15.32
CA LEU A 111 -3.97 -11.73 -15.80
C LEU A 111 -3.96 -11.78 -17.33
N VAL A 112 -4.26 -10.67 -18.03
CA VAL A 112 -4.20 -10.59 -19.50
C VAL A 112 -2.78 -10.80 -20.03
N LEU A 113 -1.77 -10.29 -19.33
CA LEU A 113 -0.36 -10.49 -19.65
C LEU A 113 0.16 -11.89 -19.31
N GLY A 114 -0.64 -12.73 -18.67
CA GLY A 114 -0.24 -14.10 -18.33
C GLY A 114 0.80 -14.21 -17.22
N ILE A 115 0.91 -13.20 -16.34
CA ILE A 115 1.93 -13.16 -15.28
C ILE A 115 1.65 -14.19 -14.20
N SER A 116 0.37 -14.34 -13.80
CA SER A 116 -0.06 -15.36 -12.84
C SER A 116 -1.54 -15.69 -13.05
N TYR A 117 -1.88 -16.97 -12.97
CA TYR A 117 -3.26 -17.46 -13.06
C TYR A 117 -3.70 -18.17 -11.76
N SER A 118 -3.03 -17.91 -10.66
CA SER A 118 -3.34 -18.54 -9.37
C SER A 118 -4.77 -18.20 -8.91
N PRO A 119 -5.63 -19.18 -8.58
CA PRO A 119 -6.94 -18.93 -8.00
C PRO A 119 -6.85 -18.26 -6.62
N LYS A 120 -5.70 -18.39 -5.94
CA LYS A 120 -5.44 -17.75 -4.63
C LYS A 120 -5.33 -16.24 -4.72
N LEU A 121 -5.22 -15.66 -5.94
CA LEU A 121 -5.29 -14.21 -6.14
C LEU A 121 -6.62 -13.59 -5.65
N LEU A 122 -7.70 -14.39 -5.56
CA LEU A 122 -8.94 -13.93 -4.93
C LEU A 122 -8.75 -13.58 -3.45
N VAL A 123 -7.84 -14.27 -2.76
CA VAL A 123 -7.50 -13.98 -1.36
C VAL A 123 -6.62 -12.72 -1.24
N ALA A 124 -5.94 -12.34 -2.31
CA ALA A 124 -5.16 -11.09 -2.33
C ALA A 124 -6.05 -9.83 -2.19
N TRP A 125 -7.32 -9.88 -2.64
CA TRP A 125 -8.22 -8.72 -2.57
C TRP A 125 -8.48 -8.22 -1.14
N PRO A 126 -8.92 -9.04 -0.19
CA PRO A 126 -9.10 -8.59 1.19
C PRO A 126 -7.78 -8.15 1.84
N VAL A 127 -6.65 -8.77 1.48
CA VAL A 127 -5.34 -8.33 1.96
C VAL A 127 -5.01 -6.93 1.41
N LEU A 128 -5.19 -6.71 0.11
CA LEU A 128 -4.94 -5.41 -0.55
C LEU A 128 -5.90 -4.31 -0.05
N LEU A 129 -7.15 -4.66 0.29
CA LEU A 129 -8.04 -3.74 0.99
C LEU A 129 -7.47 -3.36 2.37
N GLY A 130 -6.97 -4.33 3.13
CA GLY A 130 -6.28 -4.10 4.41
C GLY A 130 -5.06 -3.19 4.27
N VAL A 131 -4.28 -3.35 3.20
CA VAL A 131 -3.18 -2.43 2.85
C VAL A 131 -3.72 -1.02 2.58
N GLY A 132 -4.78 -0.88 1.79
CA GLY A 132 -5.46 0.38 1.53
C GLY A 132 -5.92 1.07 2.83
N VAL A 133 -6.55 0.33 3.75
CA VAL A 133 -6.96 0.83 5.07
C VAL A 133 -5.76 1.31 5.88
N THR A 134 -4.71 0.52 5.94
CA THR A 134 -3.50 0.86 6.72
C THR A 134 -2.87 2.16 6.22
N PHE A 135 -2.66 2.28 4.92
CA PHE A 135 -1.99 3.44 4.35
C PHE A 135 -2.88 4.68 4.26
N SER A 136 -4.19 4.53 4.13
CA SER A 136 -5.12 5.65 4.26
C SER A 136 -5.12 6.23 5.69
N CYS A 137 -5.08 5.37 6.72
CA CYS A 137 -4.96 5.81 8.12
C CYS A 137 -3.66 6.58 8.36
N ILE A 138 -2.52 6.06 7.88
CA ILE A 138 -1.22 6.74 8.01
C ILE A 138 -1.25 8.08 7.28
N ALA A 139 -1.76 8.12 6.05
CA ALA A 139 -1.86 9.34 5.25
C ALA A 139 -2.76 10.41 5.90
N LEU A 140 -3.86 10.01 6.55
CA LEU A 140 -4.74 10.93 7.27
C LEU A 140 -4.05 11.61 8.46
N ILE A 141 -3.02 11.00 9.07
CA ILE A 141 -2.19 11.67 10.08
C ILE A 141 -1.50 12.91 9.46
N PHE A 142 -0.87 12.71 8.30
CA PHE A 142 -0.18 13.78 7.58
C PHE A 142 -1.16 14.81 7.04
N ASN A 143 -2.35 14.38 6.60
CA ASN A 143 -3.44 15.29 6.22
C ASN A 143 -3.84 16.20 7.39
N ALA A 144 -4.01 15.66 8.59
CA ALA A 144 -4.37 16.43 9.77
C ALA A 144 -3.29 17.44 10.17
N LEU A 145 -2.01 17.18 9.89
CA LEU A 145 -0.87 18.04 10.19
C LEU A 145 -0.60 19.08 9.09
N ALA A 146 -1.00 18.81 7.86
CA ALA A 146 -0.68 19.63 6.70
C ALA A 146 -1.35 21.00 6.76
N LYS A 147 -0.58 22.03 6.42
CA LYS A 147 -1.07 23.40 6.22
C LYS A 147 -1.28 23.75 4.73
N GLY A 148 -0.73 22.92 3.83
CA GLY A 148 -0.80 23.09 2.38
C GLY A 148 -0.33 21.81 1.68
N TYR A 149 -0.52 21.74 0.36
CA TYR A 149 -0.17 20.59 -0.46
C TYR A 149 1.33 20.28 -0.48
N ASP A 150 2.19 21.26 -0.31
CA ASP A 150 3.65 21.09 -0.31
C ASP A 150 4.12 20.14 0.79
N PHE A 151 3.37 20.09 1.91
CA PHE A 151 3.67 19.19 3.02
C PHE A 151 3.62 17.70 2.63
N PHE A 152 2.81 17.36 1.64
CA PHE A 152 2.66 15.97 1.19
C PHE A 152 3.90 15.44 0.46
N THR A 153 4.72 16.32 -0.12
CA THR A 153 5.99 15.95 -0.71
C THR A 153 6.90 15.26 0.31
N TYR A 154 6.90 15.73 1.56
CA TYR A 154 7.67 15.09 2.64
C TYR A 154 7.18 13.68 2.95
N TYR A 155 5.85 13.45 2.94
CA TYR A 155 5.29 12.13 3.14
C TYR A 155 5.74 11.15 2.05
N PHE A 156 5.64 11.54 0.79
CA PHE A 156 6.06 10.70 -0.34
C PHE A 156 7.57 10.44 -0.32
N THR A 157 8.37 11.49 -0.13
CA THR A 157 9.84 11.39 -0.26
C THR A 157 10.49 10.76 0.97
N LEU A 158 10.09 11.15 2.19
CA LEU A 158 10.77 10.71 3.41
C LEU A 158 10.14 9.47 4.04
N PHE A 159 8.87 9.18 3.73
CA PHE A 159 8.18 8.04 4.33
C PHE A 159 7.91 6.93 3.32
N LEU A 160 7.22 7.21 2.20
CA LEU A 160 6.86 6.16 1.24
C LEU A 160 8.06 5.66 0.43
N THR A 161 8.93 6.56 -0.06
CA THR A 161 10.05 6.15 -0.91
C THR A 161 11.03 5.22 -0.19
N PRO A 162 11.54 5.51 1.03
CA PRO A 162 12.39 4.56 1.75
C PRO A 162 11.69 3.23 2.04
N MET A 163 10.41 3.29 2.43
CA MET A 163 9.62 2.09 2.70
C MET A 163 9.50 1.21 1.45
N MET A 164 9.27 1.79 0.28
CA MET A 164 9.19 1.08 -0.99
C MET A 164 10.49 0.30 -1.29
N PHE A 165 11.65 0.92 -1.09
CA PHE A 165 12.93 0.25 -1.32
C PHE A 165 13.25 -0.82 -0.27
N LEU A 166 12.85 -0.61 0.97
CA LEU A 166 13.12 -1.53 2.07
C LEU A 166 12.13 -2.70 2.18
N SER A 167 11.04 -2.67 1.42
CA SER A 167 9.97 -3.68 1.56
C SER A 167 10.10 -4.91 0.67
N GLY A 168 11.27 -5.13 0.05
CA GLY A 168 11.53 -6.32 -0.75
C GLY A 168 10.74 -6.40 -2.06
N ILE A 169 10.35 -5.24 -2.62
CA ILE A 169 9.61 -5.17 -3.90
C ILE A 169 10.53 -5.46 -5.08
N PHE A 170 11.71 -4.83 -5.09
CA PHE A 170 12.65 -4.85 -6.22
C PHE A 170 13.71 -5.95 -6.09
N PHE A 171 14.03 -6.36 -4.88
CA PHE A 171 15.04 -7.38 -4.58
C PHE A 171 14.66 -8.16 -3.30
N PRO A 172 15.09 -9.41 -3.17
CA PRO A 172 14.80 -10.21 -1.97
C PRO A 172 15.38 -9.58 -0.70
N LEU A 173 14.62 -9.65 0.41
CA LEU A 173 15.05 -9.09 1.71
C LEU A 173 16.29 -9.78 2.26
N GLU A 174 16.56 -11.01 1.87
CA GLU A 174 17.72 -11.81 2.29
C GLU A 174 19.05 -11.19 1.84
N GLN A 175 19.03 -10.39 0.77
CA GLN A 175 20.21 -9.68 0.24
C GLN A 175 20.55 -8.42 1.06
N LEU A 176 19.64 -7.98 1.95
CA LEU A 176 19.87 -6.81 2.79
C LEU A 176 20.74 -7.15 4.02
N PRO A 177 21.55 -6.19 4.51
CA PRO A 177 22.24 -6.33 5.78
C PRO A 177 21.27 -6.67 6.92
N ALA A 178 21.70 -7.46 7.90
CA ALA A 178 20.85 -7.98 8.98
C ALA A 178 20.06 -6.88 9.72
N VAL A 179 20.68 -5.74 9.98
CA VAL A 179 20.02 -4.60 10.65
C VAL A 179 18.87 -4.06 9.80
N VAL A 180 19.10 -3.86 8.50
CA VAL A 180 18.09 -3.34 7.57
C VAL A 180 16.94 -4.34 7.43
N ARG A 181 17.26 -5.63 7.31
CA ARG A 181 16.26 -6.70 7.24
C ARG A 181 15.36 -6.75 8.48
N THR A 182 15.95 -6.57 9.68
CA THR A 182 15.17 -6.49 10.92
C THR A 182 14.21 -5.30 10.92
N ILE A 183 14.67 -4.13 10.50
CA ILE A 183 13.81 -2.94 10.39
C ILE A 183 12.70 -3.20 9.34
N SER A 184 13.08 -3.73 8.18
CA SER A 184 12.14 -4.03 7.09
C SER A 184 11.02 -4.98 7.53
N SER A 185 11.30 -5.97 8.37
CA SER A 185 10.30 -6.94 8.84
C SER A 185 9.15 -6.32 9.65
N TRP A 186 9.32 -5.12 10.18
CA TRP A 186 8.29 -4.37 10.90
C TRP A 186 7.53 -3.37 10.02
N LEU A 187 7.99 -3.12 8.80
CA LEU A 187 7.32 -2.20 7.90
C LEU A 187 5.97 -2.77 7.43
N PRO A 188 4.91 -1.97 7.40
CA PRO A 188 3.59 -2.44 6.95
C PRO A 188 3.61 -2.89 5.49
N LEU A 189 4.37 -2.24 4.62
CA LEU A 189 4.47 -2.62 3.22
C LEU A 189 5.17 -3.97 3.02
N THR A 190 6.22 -4.25 3.79
CA THR A 190 6.91 -5.55 3.79
C THR A 190 5.93 -6.67 4.15
N ASN A 191 5.17 -6.49 5.22
CA ASN A 191 4.18 -7.48 5.65
C ASN A 191 3.05 -7.67 4.62
N ALA A 192 2.68 -6.62 3.89
CA ALA A 192 1.77 -6.73 2.76
C ALA A 192 2.35 -7.58 1.62
N VAL A 193 3.62 -7.33 1.25
CA VAL A 193 4.30 -8.09 0.20
C VAL A 193 4.46 -9.56 0.57
N GLU A 194 4.84 -9.87 1.82
CA GLU A 194 4.97 -11.24 2.33
C GLU A 194 3.62 -12.00 2.35
N LEU A 195 2.49 -11.31 2.49
CA LEU A 195 1.16 -11.91 2.36
C LEU A 195 0.76 -12.15 0.90
N VAL A 196 1.04 -11.21 0.02
CA VAL A 196 0.52 -11.22 -1.36
C VAL A 196 1.41 -12.04 -2.29
N ARG A 197 2.74 -11.98 -2.13
CA ARG A 197 3.69 -12.64 -3.02
C ARG A 197 3.47 -14.15 -3.14
N PRO A 198 3.30 -14.94 -2.07
CA PRO A 198 3.04 -16.37 -2.18
C PRO A 198 1.76 -16.69 -2.97
N LEU A 199 0.72 -15.85 -2.86
CA LEU A 199 -0.54 -16.04 -3.59
C LEU A 199 -0.36 -15.95 -5.11
N PHE A 200 0.59 -15.14 -5.59
CA PHE A 200 0.98 -15.10 -7.00
C PHE A 200 1.67 -16.38 -7.46
N MET A 201 2.31 -17.10 -6.55
CA MET A 201 3.06 -18.35 -6.79
C MET A 201 2.21 -19.60 -6.51
N ASP A 202 0.91 -19.44 -6.33
CA ASP A 202 -0.03 -20.48 -5.92
C ASP A 202 0.38 -21.18 -4.61
N GLN A 203 0.94 -20.41 -3.67
CA GLN A 203 1.32 -20.86 -2.34
C GLN A 203 0.55 -20.10 -1.28
N TRP A 204 0.50 -20.64 -0.06
CA TRP A 204 -0.03 -19.92 1.08
C TRP A 204 1.10 -19.17 1.79
N PRO A 205 0.84 -17.95 2.30
CA PRO A 205 1.84 -17.19 3.04
C PRO A 205 2.24 -17.94 4.33
N GLU A 206 3.51 -17.90 4.66
CA GLU A 206 4.02 -18.35 5.96
C GLU A 206 3.59 -17.34 7.04
N HIS A 207 3.13 -17.84 8.17
CA HIS A 207 2.74 -17.01 9.33
C HIS A 207 1.76 -15.84 9.01
N PRO A 208 0.62 -16.09 8.29
CA PRO A 208 -0.26 -15.02 7.81
C PRO A 208 -0.78 -14.12 8.94
N TRP A 209 -1.04 -14.70 10.12
CA TRP A 209 -1.54 -13.97 11.28
C TRP A 209 -0.56 -12.92 11.83
N ARG A 210 0.75 -13.19 11.75
CA ARG A 210 1.78 -12.22 12.12
C ARG A 210 1.73 -10.99 11.21
N HIS A 211 1.71 -11.19 9.91
CA HIS A 211 1.69 -10.13 8.91
C HIS A 211 0.39 -9.33 8.96
N LEU A 212 -0.75 -10.02 9.09
CA LEU A 212 -2.05 -9.37 9.29
C LEU A 212 -2.09 -8.58 10.60
N GLY A 213 -1.49 -9.13 11.68
CA GLY A 213 -1.38 -8.45 12.96
C GLY A 213 -0.60 -7.13 12.87
N VAL A 214 0.52 -7.12 12.16
CA VAL A 214 1.32 -5.89 11.94
C VAL A 214 0.48 -4.85 11.19
N LEU A 215 -0.17 -5.24 10.08
CA LEU A 215 -1.04 -4.33 9.32
C LEU A 215 -2.18 -3.78 10.18
N ALA A 216 -2.84 -4.63 10.96
CA ALA A 216 -3.94 -4.24 11.84
C ALA A 216 -3.47 -3.26 12.94
N VAL A 217 -2.32 -3.52 13.57
CA VAL A 217 -1.76 -2.61 14.57
C VAL A 217 -1.45 -1.23 13.96
N PHE A 218 -0.79 -1.19 12.79
CA PHE A 218 -0.54 0.07 12.10
C PHE A 218 -1.84 0.79 11.74
N ALA A 219 -2.85 0.08 11.21
CA ALA A 219 -4.14 0.67 10.87
C ALA A 219 -4.83 1.27 12.09
N VAL A 220 -4.96 0.51 13.18
CA VAL A 220 -5.65 0.96 14.41
C VAL A 220 -4.92 2.13 15.05
N VAL A 221 -3.60 2.01 15.27
CA VAL A 221 -2.82 3.07 15.91
C VAL A 221 -2.86 4.35 15.06
N SER A 222 -2.65 4.22 13.75
CA SER A 222 -2.67 5.38 12.85
C SER A 222 -4.06 6.02 12.77
N PHE A 223 -5.13 5.24 12.79
CA PHE A 223 -6.49 5.76 12.81
C PHE A 223 -6.77 6.60 14.06
N TRP A 224 -6.40 6.08 15.26
CA TRP A 224 -6.56 6.81 16.51
C TRP A 224 -5.74 8.10 16.55
N VAL A 225 -4.50 8.06 16.06
CA VAL A 225 -3.65 9.26 15.97
C VAL A 225 -4.24 10.27 14.98
N ALA A 226 -4.71 9.82 13.82
CA ALA A 226 -5.36 10.69 12.83
C ALA A 226 -6.61 11.37 13.41
N LEU A 227 -7.47 10.62 14.11
CA LEU A 227 -8.65 11.16 14.80
C LEU A 227 -8.26 12.22 15.84
N ALA A 228 -7.29 11.90 16.70
CA ALA A 228 -6.85 12.82 17.77
C ALA A 228 -6.31 14.14 17.16
N LEU A 229 -5.49 14.06 16.12
CA LEU A 229 -4.93 15.23 15.45
C LEU A 229 -6.01 16.04 14.71
N THR A 230 -6.92 15.36 14.01
CA THR A 230 -8.03 16.03 13.32
C THR A 230 -8.94 16.74 14.31
N ARG A 231 -9.32 16.08 15.41
CA ARG A 231 -10.10 16.72 16.48
C ARG A 231 -9.38 17.95 17.08
N LYS A 232 -8.07 17.86 17.31
CA LYS A 232 -7.27 18.99 17.79
C LYS A 232 -7.30 20.15 16.81
N ARG A 233 -7.20 19.88 15.52
CA ARG A 233 -7.22 20.88 14.46
C ARG A 233 -8.55 21.62 14.35
N PHE A 234 -9.68 20.96 14.57
CA PHE A 234 -11.01 21.56 14.51
C PHE A 234 -11.46 22.21 15.83
N ARG A 235 -10.71 22.02 16.92
CA ARG A 235 -10.99 22.68 18.22
C ARG A 235 -10.16 23.95 18.44
N GLY A 236 -9.09 24.12 17.74
CA GLY A 236 -8.17 25.28 17.83
C GLY A 236 -8.36 26.24 16.69
#